data_876f08443879beb1065690c5bfa3381f
#
_entry.id   876f08443879beb1065690c5bfa3381f
#
_cell.length_a   1.000
_cell.length_b   1.000
_cell.length_c   1.000
_cell.angle_alpha   90.00
_cell.angle_beta   90.00
_cell.angle_gamma   90.00
#
_symmetry.space_group_name_H-M   'P 1'
#
loop_
_entity.id
_entity.type
_entity.pdbx_description
1 polymer ?
#
loop_
_entity_poly.entity_id
_entity_poly.type
_entity_poly.pdbx_seq_one_letter_code
_entity_poly.pdbx_strand_id
1 'polypeptide(L)'
;IIKDPKGDLQDVIAFRADKNQIIYVNPDDTLATAFNRMNNSDISQLPVLKEEKLIGMITETDILNHCRNQKGFEKSVSECMQKNYNSLEINSSLDDLIELLKENNIAIILNKEKFVGIITKIDLLAYLKRN
;
A
#
# COMPACT_ATOMS: atom_id res chain seq x y z
N ILE A 1 4.18 27.54 16.74
CA ILE A 1 3.10 26.58 16.89
C ILE A 1 3.66 25.17 16.76
N ILE A 2 3.38 24.37 17.74
CA ILE A 2 3.82 22.99 17.73
C ILE A 2 2.76 22.18 16.99
N LYS A 3 3.18 21.50 15.91
CA LYS A 3 2.29 20.63 15.20
C LYS A 3 2.04 19.37 16.00
N ASP A 4 0.80 18.93 16.01
CA ASP A 4 0.43 17.64 16.58
C ASP A 4 1.02 16.54 15.69
N PRO A 5 1.92 15.68 16.22
CA PRO A 5 2.49 14.60 15.42
C PRO A 5 1.42 13.68 14.79
N LYS A 6 0.26 13.57 15.44
CA LYS A 6 -0.85 12.78 14.87
C LYS A 6 -1.41 13.42 13.62
N GLY A 7 -1.40 14.76 13.55
CA GLY A 7 -1.89 15.48 12.39
C GLY A 7 -1.01 15.31 11.17
N ASP A 8 0.29 15.10 11.38
CA ASP A 8 1.24 15.06 10.27
C ASP A 8 0.92 13.94 9.26
N LEU A 9 0.72 12.71 9.71
CA LEU A 9 0.38 11.62 8.78
C LEU A 9 -1.03 11.78 8.21
N GLN A 10 -1.97 12.22 9.00
CA GLN A 10 -3.31 12.49 8.51
C GLN A 10 -3.30 13.56 7.42
N ASP A 11 -2.46 14.58 7.59
CA ASP A 11 -2.32 15.65 6.60
C ASP A 11 -1.72 15.13 5.30
N VAL A 12 -0.72 14.26 5.37
CA VAL A 12 -0.12 13.66 4.18
C VAL A 12 -1.17 12.82 3.43
N ILE A 13 -1.93 12.03 4.16
CA ILE A 13 -2.99 11.20 3.57
C ILE A 13 -4.04 12.09 2.91
N ALA A 14 -4.49 13.13 3.61
CA ALA A 14 -5.50 14.06 3.08
C ALA A 14 -4.99 14.79 1.84
N PHE A 15 -3.72 15.17 1.82
CA PHE A 15 -3.11 15.85 0.69
C PHE A 15 -3.21 15.04 -0.60
N ARG A 16 -3.09 13.72 -0.51
CA ARG A 16 -3.09 12.87 -1.68
C ARG A 16 -4.44 12.18 -1.95
N ALA A 17 -5.42 12.33 -1.06
CA ALA A 17 -6.69 11.61 -1.16
C ALA A 17 -7.46 11.92 -2.44
N ASP A 18 -7.33 13.12 -2.96
CA ASP A 18 -7.99 13.55 -4.19
C ASP A 18 -7.31 13.03 -5.45
N LYS A 19 -6.13 12.46 -5.33
CA LYS A 19 -5.32 12.02 -6.47
C LYS A 19 -5.44 10.54 -6.74
N ASN A 20 -5.77 9.75 -5.73
CA ASN A 20 -5.72 8.30 -5.83
C ASN A 20 -6.92 7.64 -5.19
N GLN A 21 -7.56 6.79 -5.95
CA GLN A 21 -8.49 5.83 -5.40
C GLN A 21 -7.68 4.71 -4.75
N ILE A 22 -8.22 4.12 -3.70
CA ILE A 22 -7.61 2.94 -3.10
C ILE A 22 -7.88 1.76 -4.02
N ILE A 23 -6.81 1.17 -4.54
CA ILE A 23 -6.90 0.00 -5.41
C ILE A 23 -6.38 -1.18 -4.61
N TYR A 24 -7.18 -2.23 -4.53
CA TYR A 24 -6.86 -3.39 -3.71
C TYR A 24 -7.41 -4.66 -4.36
N VAL A 25 -7.08 -5.80 -3.76
CA VAL A 25 -7.65 -7.09 -4.14
C VAL A 25 -8.12 -7.80 -2.89
N ASN A 26 -9.04 -8.73 -3.08
CA ASN A 26 -9.51 -9.63 -2.04
C ASN A 26 -8.65 -10.90 -2.04
N PRO A 27 -8.54 -11.60 -0.91
CA PRO A 27 -7.71 -12.81 -0.86
C PRO A 27 -8.17 -13.91 -1.82
N ASP A 28 -9.46 -13.95 -2.14
CA ASP A 28 -10.01 -14.95 -3.05
C ASP A 28 -9.90 -14.56 -4.52
N ASP A 29 -9.48 -13.34 -4.82
CA ASP A 29 -9.23 -12.92 -6.20
C ASP A 29 -8.07 -13.71 -6.79
N THR A 30 -8.09 -13.86 -8.12
CA THR A 30 -7.00 -14.55 -8.82
C THR A 30 -5.83 -13.63 -9.08
N LEU A 31 -4.67 -14.21 -9.37
CA LEU A 31 -3.51 -13.45 -9.79
C LEU A 31 -3.79 -12.68 -11.08
N ALA A 32 -4.64 -13.22 -11.95
CA ALA A 32 -5.06 -12.50 -13.17
C ALA A 32 -5.76 -11.19 -12.80
N THR A 33 -6.65 -11.21 -11.82
CA THR A 33 -7.32 -10.00 -11.35
C THR A 33 -6.31 -9.01 -10.78
N ALA A 34 -5.38 -9.48 -9.96
CA ALA A 34 -4.35 -8.63 -9.40
C ALA A 34 -3.51 -7.98 -10.48
N PHE A 35 -3.06 -8.78 -11.47
CA PHE A 35 -2.28 -8.27 -12.59
C PHE A 35 -3.05 -7.20 -13.36
N ASN A 36 -4.33 -7.46 -13.67
CA ASN A 36 -5.13 -6.50 -14.42
C ASN A 36 -5.27 -5.18 -13.69
N ARG A 37 -5.47 -5.21 -12.37
CA ARG A 37 -5.56 -3.98 -11.58
C ARG A 37 -4.24 -3.23 -11.53
N MET A 38 -3.13 -3.94 -11.38
CA MET A 38 -1.80 -3.32 -11.43
C MET A 38 -1.55 -2.67 -12.79
N ASN A 39 -1.86 -3.39 -13.86
CA ASN A 39 -1.61 -2.92 -15.22
C ASN A 39 -2.48 -1.72 -15.58
N ASN A 40 -3.75 -1.76 -15.20
CA ASN A 40 -4.68 -0.66 -15.52
C ASN A 40 -4.35 0.63 -14.76
N SER A 41 -3.75 0.52 -13.59
CA SER A 41 -3.44 1.68 -12.75
C SER A 41 -1.95 2.01 -12.71
N ASP A 42 -1.14 1.27 -13.45
CA ASP A 42 0.31 1.46 -13.53
C ASP A 42 0.95 1.45 -12.13
N ILE A 43 0.62 0.43 -11.37
CA ILE A 43 1.18 0.22 -10.03
C ILE A 43 1.74 -1.19 -9.94
N SER A 44 2.70 -1.38 -9.05
CA SER A 44 3.45 -2.64 -8.95
C SER A 44 3.14 -3.46 -7.70
N GLN A 45 2.27 -2.97 -6.85
CA GLN A 45 1.85 -3.69 -5.66
C GLN A 45 0.43 -3.30 -5.28
N LEU A 46 -0.26 -4.24 -4.63
CA LEU A 46 -1.62 -4.02 -4.16
C LEU A 46 -1.78 -4.52 -2.74
N PRO A 47 -2.52 -3.79 -1.91
CA PRO A 47 -2.92 -4.33 -0.62
C PRO A 47 -3.99 -5.41 -0.83
N VAL A 48 -3.92 -6.43 0.01
CA VAL A 48 -4.92 -7.50 0.04
C VAL A 48 -5.77 -7.26 1.28
N LEU A 49 -7.04 -6.96 1.05
CA LEU A 49 -7.96 -6.57 2.12
C LEU A 49 -9.05 -7.63 2.31
N LYS A 50 -9.39 -7.86 3.56
CA LYS A 50 -10.55 -8.65 3.94
C LYS A 50 -11.33 -7.84 4.97
N GLU A 51 -12.55 -7.46 4.61
CA GLU A 51 -13.39 -6.64 5.48
C GLU A 51 -12.66 -5.37 5.95
N GLU A 52 -12.05 -4.67 5.01
CA GLU A 52 -11.31 -3.43 5.22
C GLU A 52 -9.99 -3.60 5.99
N LYS A 53 -9.68 -4.79 6.46
CA LYS A 53 -8.44 -5.08 7.17
C LYS A 53 -7.36 -5.51 6.19
N LEU A 54 -6.16 -5.02 6.40
CA LEU A 54 -5.00 -5.43 5.62
C LEU A 54 -4.54 -6.80 6.08
N ILE A 55 -4.52 -7.77 5.18
CA ILE A 55 -4.07 -9.14 5.50
C ILE A 55 -2.81 -9.54 4.74
N GLY A 56 -2.39 -8.75 3.77
CA GLY A 56 -1.19 -9.03 3.01
C GLY A 56 -0.95 -8.01 1.92
N MET A 57 0.15 -8.20 1.19
CA MET A 57 0.50 -7.42 0.01
C MET A 57 0.81 -8.38 -1.12
N ILE A 58 0.43 -8.03 -2.33
CA ILE A 58 0.79 -8.79 -3.53
C ILE A 58 1.56 -7.86 -4.47
N THR A 59 2.70 -8.32 -4.98
CA THR A 59 3.59 -7.54 -5.83
C THR A 59 3.77 -8.20 -7.18
N GLU A 60 4.33 -7.45 -8.13
CA GLU A 60 4.71 -8.01 -9.43
C GLU A 60 5.63 -9.21 -9.26
N THR A 61 6.58 -9.11 -8.33
CA THR A 61 7.52 -10.21 -8.07
C THR A 61 6.80 -11.46 -7.58
N ASP A 62 5.80 -11.29 -6.72
CA ASP A 62 5.01 -12.43 -6.26
C ASP A 62 4.32 -13.13 -7.43
N ILE A 63 3.77 -12.36 -8.35
CA ILE A 63 3.11 -12.92 -9.53
C ILE A 63 4.13 -13.67 -10.38
N LEU A 64 5.29 -13.07 -10.64
CA LEU A 64 6.34 -13.73 -11.40
C LEU A 64 6.80 -15.03 -10.78
N ASN A 65 6.89 -15.07 -9.46
CA ASN A 65 7.32 -16.26 -8.75
C ASN A 65 6.31 -17.41 -8.87
N HIS A 66 5.04 -17.12 -9.07
CA HIS A 66 3.98 -18.13 -9.07
C HIS A 66 3.36 -18.38 -10.44
N CYS A 67 3.67 -17.57 -11.45
CA CYS A 67 3.07 -17.67 -12.78
C CYS A 67 4.13 -17.91 -13.83
N ARG A 68 4.32 -19.15 -14.22
CA ARG A 68 5.22 -19.52 -15.31
C ARG A 68 4.49 -19.66 -16.63
N ASN A 69 3.18 -19.70 -16.57
CA ASN A 69 2.33 -19.85 -17.73
C ASN A 69 0.92 -19.33 -17.39
N GLN A 70 0.05 -19.37 -18.37
CA GLN A 70 -1.30 -18.85 -18.23
C GLN A 70 -2.08 -19.47 -17.06
N LYS A 71 -1.86 -20.76 -16.80
CA LYS A 71 -2.58 -21.46 -15.75
C LYS A 71 -2.21 -20.93 -14.35
N GLY A 72 -1.00 -20.45 -14.17
CA GLY A 72 -0.56 -19.89 -12.89
C GLY A 72 -1.39 -18.68 -12.46
N PHE A 73 -1.96 -17.96 -13.43
CA PHE A 73 -2.79 -16.78 -13.12
C PHE A 73 -4.14 -17.15 -12.50
N GLU A 74 -4.51 -18.42 -12.48
CA GLU A 74 -5.73 -18.87 -11.83
C GLU A 74 -5.56 -19.07 -10.32
N LYS A 75 -4.33 -19.02 -9.81
CA LYS A 75 -4.06 -19.14 -8.38
C LYS A 75 -4.69 -17.98 -7.63
N SER A 76 -5.05 -18.21 -6.38
CA SER A 76 -5.62 -17.15 -5.56
C SER A 76 -4.52 -16.25 -5.01
N VAL A 77 -4.87 -14.99 -4.81
CA VAL A 77 -3.98 -14.01 -4.22
C VAL A 77 -3.50 -14.48 -2.84
N SER A 78 -4.38 -15.08 -2.05
CA SER A 78 -4.04 -15.54 -0.70
C SER A 78 -2.92 -16.58 -0.68
N GLU A 79 -2.77 -17.36 -1.75
CA GLU A 79 -1.70 -18.36 -1.84
C GLU A 79 -0.33 -17.72 -2.11
N CYS A 80 -0.31 -16.52 -2.68
CA CYS A 80 0.90 -15.92 -3.22
C CYS A 80 1.31 -14.63 -2.52
N MET A 81 0.43 -14.04 -1.74
CA MET A 81 0.69 -12.75 -1.08
C MET A 81 1.73 -12.87 0.01
N GLN A 82 2.39 -11.75 0.28
CA GLN A 82 3.31 -11.63 1.40
C GLN A 82 2.55 -11.13 2.62
N LYS A 83 2.88 -11.69 3.78
CA LYS A 83 2.29 -11.28 5.05
C LYS A 83 3.22 -10.38 5.85
N ASN A 84 4.47 -10.27 5.44
CA ASN A 84 5.44 -9.37 6.06
C ASN A 84 5.49 -8.07 5.27
N TYR A 85 5.10 -6.99 5.90
CA TYR A 85 5.14 -5.67 5.29
C TYR A 85 5.36 -4.63 6.38
N ASN A 86 5.92 -3.51 6.00
CA ASN A 86 6.19 -2.42 6.92
C ASN A 86 5.02 -1.46 6.93
N SER A 87 4.50 -1.19 8.11
CA SER A 87 3.37 -0.30 8.26
C SER A 87 3.58 0.67 9.43
N LEU A 88 2.83 1.76 9.39
CA LEU A 88 2.77 2.74 10.45
C LEU A 88 1.32 3.01 10.79
N GLU A 89 1.06 3.25 12.08
CA GLU A 89 -0.25 3.72 12.48
C GLU A 89 -0.42 5.17 12.06
N ILE A 90 -1.65 5.56 11.76
CA ILE A 90 -1.96 6.90 11.28
C ILE A 90 -1.57 8.00 12.28
N ASN A 91 -1.44 7.66 13.54
CA ASN A 91 -1.01 8.60 14.56
C ASN A 91 0.51 8.61 14.78
N SER A 92 1.28 7.94 13.93
CA SER A 92 2.74 7.99 13.98
C SER A 92 3.23 9.36 13.53
N SER A 93 4.46 9.68 13.88
CA SER A 93 5.05 10.97 13.56
C SER A 93 5.54 11.04 12.11
N LEU A 94 5.70 12.26 11.62
CA LEU A 94 6.30 12.50 10.32
C LEU A 94 7.73 11.94 10.26
N ASP A 95 8.48 12.07 11.37
CA ASP A 95 9.84 11.53 11.43
C ASP A 95 9.83 10.00 11.26
N ASP A 96 8.88 9.30 11.87
CA ASP A 96 8.75 7.86 11.68
C ASP A 96 8.51 7.51 10.22
N LEU A 97 7.68 8.28 9.54
CA LEU A 97 7.41 8.07 8.12
C LEU A 97 8.66 8.27 7.28
N ILE A 98 9.41 9.33 7.56
CA ILE A 98 10.66 9.62 6.85
C ILE A 98 11.65 8.47 7.03
N GLU A 99 11.83 8.01 8.26
CA GLU A 99 12.77 6.92 8.53
C GLU A 99 12.37 5.63 7.83
N LEU A 100 11.07 5.32 7.81
CA LEU A 100 10.61 4.12 7.12
C LEU A 100 10.85 4.22 5.62
N LEU A 101 10.58 5.37 5.01
CA LEU A 101 10.73 5.56 3.57
C LEU A 101 12.18 5.65 3.11
N LYS A 102 13.14 5.88 4.03
CA LYS A 102 14.56 5.81 3.65
C LYS A 102 14.97 4.42 3.22
N GLU A 103 14.35 3.39 3.79
CA GLU A 103 14.72 2.01 3.51
C GLU A 103 13.67 1.23 2.75
N ASN A 104 12.51 1.83 2.51
CA ASN A 104 11.40 1.16 1.83
C ASN A 104 10.80 2.08 0.79
N ASN A 105 10.31 1.51 -0.29
CA ASN A 105 9.73 2.29 -1.39
C ASN A 105 8.36 2.86 -1.05
N ILE A 106 7.64 2.21 -0.15
CA ILE A 106 6.31 2.62 0.26
C ILE A 106 6.16 2.49 1.77
N ALA A 107 5.22 3.25 2.30
CA ALA A 107 4.79 3.11 3.69
C ALA A 107 3.30 2.80 3.69
N ILE A 108 2.93 1.71 4.34
CA ILE A 108 1.53 1.31 4.49
C ILE A 108 1.01 1.96 5.76
N ILE A 109 -0.12 2.64 5.65
CA ILE A 109 -0.69 3.37 6.78
C ILE A 109 -1.97 2.67 7.22
N LEU A 110 -2.04 2.37 8.50
CA LEU A 110 -3.17 1.69 9.12
C LEU A 110 -3.79 2.57 10.20
N ASN A 111 -5.08 2.40 10.40
CA ASN A 111 -5.77 2.90 11.59
C ASN A 111 -6.24 1.68 12.34
N LYS A 112 -5.44 1.29 13.34
CA LYS A 112 -5.57 -0.02 13.99
C LYS A 112 -5.34 -1.09 12.93
N GLU A 113 -6.29 -1.94 12.63
CA GLU A 113 -6.12 -2.97 11.60
C GLU A 113 -6.66 -2.54 10.24
N LYS A 114 -7.35 -1.42 10.17
CA LYS A 114 -7.95 -0.94 8.93
C LYS A 114 -6.91 -0.30 8.05
N PHE A 115 -6.98 -0.62 6.77
CA PHE A 115 -6.11 -0.03 5.77
C PHE A 115 -6.55 1.40 5.47
N VAL A 116 -5.63 2.36 5.59
CA VAL A 116 -5.91 3.77 5.30
C VAL A 116 -5.35 4.15 3.93
N GLY A 117 -4.13 3.75 3.63
CA GLY A 117 -3.53 4.10 2.35
C GLY A 117 -2.05 3.74 2.30
N ILE A 118 -1.45 4.09 1.17
CA ILE A 118 -0.02 3.89 0.93
C ILE A 118 0.59 5.26 0.61
N ILE A 119 1.73 5.55 1.22
CA ILE A 119 2.49 6.76 0.95
C ILE A 119 3.80 6.36 0.30
N THR A 120 4.13 6.98 -0.83
CA THR A 120 5.41 6.77 -1.52
C THR A 120 6.37 7.90 -1.17
N LYS A 121 7.65 7.72 -1.55
CA LYS A 121 8.65 8.78 -1.37
C LYS A 121 8.23 10.06 -2.09
N ILE A 122 7.73 9.93 -3.32
CA ILE A 122 7.34 11.10 -4.09
C ILE A 122 6.14 11.82 -3.47
N ASP A 123 5.21 11.05 -2.89
CA ASP A 123 4.07 11.64 -2.18
C ASP A 123 4.53 12.49 -1.00
N LEU A 124 5.46 11.96 -0.22
CA LEU A 124 6.00 12.68 0.93
C LEU A 124 6.74 13.93 0.51
N LEU A 125 7.58 13.81 -0.52
CA LEU A 125 8.32 14.96 -1.03
C LEU A 125 7.39 16.07 -1.53
N ALA A 126 6.32 15.69 -2.22
CA ALA A 126 5.34 16.66 -2.69
C ALA A 126 4.66 17.38 -1.52
N TYR A 127 4.33 16.62 -0.48
CA TYR A 127 3.73 17.20 0.73
C TYR A 127 4.69 18.17 1.42
N LEU A 128 5.94 17.75 1.60
CA LEU A 128 6.95 18.59 2.27
C LEU A 128 7.24 19.87 1.49
N LYS A 129 7.28 19.77 0.16
CA LYS A 129 7.52 20.93 -0.68
C LYS A 129 6.39 21.96 -0.55
N ARG A 130 5.17 21.49 -0.36
CA ARG A 130 4.00 22.35 -0.24
C ARG A 130 3.98 23.13 1.08
N ASN A 131 4.51 22.55 2.14
CA ASN A 131 4.56 23.20 3.46
C ASN A 131 5.87 24.02 3.61
#